data_eca5461922b155e472ace519c84fb2bb
#
_entry.id   eca5461922b155e472ace519c84fb2bb
#
_cell.length_a   1.000
_cell.length_b   1.000
_cell.length_c   1.000
_cell.angle_alpha   90.00
_cell.angle_beta   90.00
_cell.angle_gamma   90.00
#
_symmetry.space_group_name_H-M   'P 1'
#
loop_
_entity.id
_entity.type
_entity.pdbx_description
1 polymer ?
#
loop_
_entity_poly.entity_id
_entity_poly.type
_entity_poly.pdbx_seq_one_letter_code
_entity_poly.pdbx_strand_id
1 'polypeptide(L)'
;MTTTLSEAQSKLLLQPYELPFLQERLVDAAQQAVAAAEELGYPVVAKLCGDSIAHKTERGLVKLGLRNADDVTRASEELFAAATDADGPVQVLIAPMVSASRELIAGAVRDPQFGPTVLLGVGGILAEAISDVVVRLAPLAEIDALEMIESMSSQALLSEFRGEPAVDREALCRVLLALSGAITKSESIVSIDLNPLMIVDGRPIAVDALVEVDELLEKGIR
;
A
#
# COMPACT_ATOMS: atom_id res chain seq x y z
N MET A 1 15.36 11.95 -12.70
CA MET A 1 14.02 12.57 -12.62
C MET A 1 13.14 11.53 -11.94
N THR A 2 12.45 11.90 -10.87
CA THR A 2 11.65 10.95 -10.08
C THR A 2 10.27 10.84 -10.69
N THR A 3 9.77 9.60 -10.86
CA THR A 3 8.43 9.30 -11.33
C THR A 3 7.72 8.46 -10.28
N THR A 4 6.47 8.81 -9.99
CA THR A 4 5.59 8.02 -9.13
C THR A 4 4.88 6.98 -9.98
N LEU A 5 4.98 5.71 -9.60
CA LEU A 5 4.29 4.62 -10.28
C LEU A 5 2.81 4.57 -9.86
N SER A 6 1.94 4.05 -10.73
CA SER A 6 0.58 3.71 -10.34
C SER A 6 0.57 2.64 -9.23
N GLU A 7 -0.54 2.53 -8.48
CA GLU A 7 -0.68 1.50 -7.43
C GLU A 7 -0.41 0.08 -7.97
N ALA A 8 -0.95 -0.23 -9.14
CA ALA A 8 -0.76 -1.53 -9.77
C ALA A 8 0.70 -1.79 -10.15
N GLN A 9 1.36 -0.80 -10.75
CA GLN A 9 2.79 -0.89 -11.11
C GLN A 9 3.67 -0.97 -9.86
N SER A 10 3.35 -0.21 -8.80
CA SER A 10 4.03 -0.26 -7.52
C SER A 10 3.98 -1.66 -6.92
N LYS A 11 2.78 -2.27 -6.86
CA LYS A 11 2.61 -3.62 -6.34
C LYS A 11 3.30 -4.68 -7.21
N LEU A 12 3.27 -4.52 -8.54
CA LEU A 12 3.98 -5.40 -9.48
C LEU A 12 5.50 -5.33 -9.26
N LEU A 13 6.07 -4.13 -9.12
CA LEU A 13 7.50 -3.93 -8.84
C LEU A 13 7.90 -4.57 -7.50
N LEU A 14 7.01 -4.54 -6.51
CA LEU A 14 7.24 -5.07 -5.17
C LEU A 14 6.93 -6.57 -5.04
N GLN A 15 6.35 -7.21 -6.07
CA GLN A 15 5.97 -8.64 -6.04
C GLN A 15 7.11 -9.59 -5.64
N PRO A 16 8.38 -9.42 -6.09
CA PRO A 16 9.48 -10.30 -5.71
C PRO A 16 9.84 -10.28 -4.22
N TYR A 17 9.34 -9.31 -3.47
CA TYR A 17 9.64 -9.12 -2.05
C TYR A 17 8.55 -9.70 -1.13
N GLU A 18 7.52 -10.35 -1.69
CA GLU A 18 6.47 -11.08 -0.94
C GLU A 18 5.74 -10.22 0.13
N LEU A 19 5.55 -8.92 -0.18
CA LEU A 19 4.76 -8.05 0.67
C LEU A 19 3.29 -8.53 0.73
N PRO A 20 2.58 -8.34 1.87
CA PRO A 20 1.25 -8.89 2.09
C PRO A 20 0.15 -8.09 1.37
N PHE A 21 0.19 -8.08 0.05
CA PHE A 21 -0.85 -7.49 -0.78
C PHE A 21 -2.07 -8.39 -0.90
N LEU A 22 -3.24 -7.78 -1.04
CA LEU A 22 -4.45 -8.47 -1.43
C LEU A 22 -4.40 -8.91 -2.89
N GLN A 23 -5.17 -9.93 -3.22
CA GLN A 23 -5.42 -10.28 -4.60
C GLN A 23 -6.31 -9.22 -5.23
N GLU A 24 -5.90 -8.71 -6.39
CA GLU A 24 -6.56 -7.60 -7.07
C GLU A 24 -6.75 -7.91 -8.55
N ARG A 25 -7.65 -7.18 -9.19
CA ARG A 25 -7.89 -7.24 -10.64
C ARG A 25 -7.93 -5.84 -11.22
N LEU A 26 -7.16 -5.61 -12.28
CA LEU A 26 -7.25 -4.42 -13.12
C LEU A 26 -8.20 -4.70 -14.28
N VAL A 27 -9.10 -3.76 -14.55
CA VAL A 27 -10.11 -3.88 -15.59
C VAL A 27 -10.20 -2.59 -16.42
N ASP A 28 -10.49 -2.76 -17.71
CA ASP A 28 -10.60 -1.66 -18.68
C ASP A 28 -12.06 -1.20 -18.88
N ALA A 29 -13.03 -1.92 -18.32
CA ALA A 29 -14.45 -1.63 -18.51
C ALA A 29 -15.28 -2.06 -17.29
N ALA A 30 -16.42 -1.38 -17.07
CA ALA A 30 -17.31 -1.64 -15.95
C ALA A 30 -17.87 -3.08 -15.92
N GLN A 31 -18.12 -3.69 -17.10
CA GLN A 31 -18.59 -5.08 -17.18
C GLN A 31 -17.55 -6.08 -16.66
N GLN A 32 -16.27 -5.80 -16.89
CA GLN A 32 -15.17 -6.64 -16.38
C GLN A 32 -15.03 -6.49 -14.86
N ALA A 33 -15.36 -5.30 -14.31
CA ALA A 33 -15.32 -5.05 -12.88
C ALA A 33 -16.27 -5.93 -12.08
N VAL A 34 -17.46 -6.20 -12.63
CA VAL A 34 -18.44 -7.11 -12.01
C VAL A 34 -17.89 -8.53 -11.93
N ALA A 35 -17.35 -9.06 -13.04
CA ALA A 35 -16.76 -10.39 -13.06
C ALA A 35 -15.57 -10.51 -12.07
N ALA A 36 -14.73 -9.48 -12.01
CA ALA A 36 -13.63 -9.41 -11.05
C ALA A 36 -14.13 -9.41 -9.60
N ALA A 37 -15.19 -8.66 -9.29
CA ALA A 37 -15.78 -8.61 -7.96
C ALA A 37 -16.44 -9.93 -7.54
N GLU A 38 -17.08 -10.63 -8.49
CA GLU A 38 -17.64 -11.97 -8.25
C GLU A 38 -16.55 -13.01 -7.96
N GLU A 39 -15.41 -12.93 -8.65
CA GLU A 39 -14.26 -13.80 -8.40
C GLU A 39 -13.63 -13.53 -7.02
N LEU A 40 -13.45 -12.25 -6.65
CA LEU A 40 -12.81 -11.84 -5.42
C LEU A 40 -13.70 -11.98 -4.18
N GLY A 41 -15.02 -11.95 -4.37
CA GLY A 41 -16.02 -11.99 -3.29
C GLY A 41 -16.35 -10.60 -2.73
N TYR A 42 -17.66 -10.36 -2.56
CA TYR A 42 -18.15 -9.11 -1.97
C TYR A 42 -17.99 -9.07 -0.44
N PRO A 43 -17.83 -7.88 0.19
CA PRO A 43 -17.75 -6.57 -0.45
C PRO A 43 -16.37 -6.29 -1.06
N VAL A 44 -16.34 -5.43 -2.09
CA VAL A 44 -15.11 -4.99 -2.75
C VAL A 44 -14.95 -3.48 -2.70
N VAL A 45 -13.73 -3.02 -3.00
CA VAL A 45 -13.42 -1.63 -3.33
C VAL A 45 -13.09 -1.51 -4.82
N ALA A 46 -13.42 -0.35 -5.40
CA ALA A 46 -12.98 0.03 -6.74
C ALA A 46 -12.17 1.32 -6.67
N LYS A 47 -11.02 1.35 -7.33
CA LYS A 47 -10.11 2.51 -7.36
C LYS A 47 -9.77 2.83 -8.80
N LEU A 48 -9.80 4.12 -9.18
CA LEU A 48 -9.24 4.54 -10.47
C LEU A 48 -7.71 4.44 -10.40
N CYS A 49 -7.11 3.79 -11.36
CA CYS A 49 -5.68 3.52 -11.45
C CYS A 49 -5.13 4.03 -12.78
N GLY A 50 -4.04 4.77 -12.74
CA GLY A 50 -3.34 5.32 -13.90
C GLY A 50 -2.02 5.94 -13.46
N ASP A 51 -1.08 6.05 -14.40
CA ASP A 51 0.30 6.47 -14.11
C ASP A 51 0.41 7.95 -13.67
N SER A 52 -0.60 8.76 -14.00
CA SER A 52 -0.65 10.18 -13.64
C SER A 52 -1.63 10.48 -12.49
N ILE A 53 -2.20 9.43 -11.85
CA ILE A 53 -3.20 9.61 -10.79
C ILE A 53 -2.52 9.63 -9.43
N ALA A 54 -2.44 10.82 -8.83
CA ALA A 54 -2.08 11.04 -7.44
C ALA A 54 -3.32 11.42 -6.60
N HIS A 55 -3.22 11.29 -5.28
CA HIS A 55 -4.25 11.73 -4.32
C HIS A 55 -5.66 11.21 -4.60
N LYS A 56 -5.77 9.91 -4.91
CA LYS A 56 -7.03 9.23 -5.29
C LYS A 56 -8.19 9.50 -4.34
N THR A 57 -7.93 9.47 -3.03
CA THR A 57 -8.96 9.66 -2.00
C THR A 57 -9.53 11.08 -2.02
N GLU A 58 -8.69 12.10 -2.12
CA GLU A 58 -9.11 13.51 -2.16
C GLU A 58 -9.92 13.83 -3.40
N ARG A 59 -9.61 13.18 -4.52
CA ARG A 59 -10.33 13.32 -5.79
C ARG A 59 -11.62 12.47 -5.86
N GLY A 60 -11.95 11.69 -4.82
CA GLY A 60 -13.11 10.81 -4.84
C GLY A 60 -12.98 9.60 -5.78
N LEU A 61 -11.74 9.23 -6.14
CA LEU A 61 -11.41 8.14 -7.08
C LEU A 61 -11.30 6.77 -6.39
N VAL A 62 -11.85 6.65 -5.18
CA VAL A 62 -11.96 5.40 -4.42
C VAL A 62 -13.41 5.21 -4.01
N LYS A 63 -13.97 4.06 -4.35
CA LYS A 63 -15.34 3.66 -4.00
C LYS A 63 -15.29 2.45 -3.08
N LEU A 64 -15.80 2.59 -1.87
CA LEU A 64 -15.75 1.58 -0.82
C LEU A 64 -17.10 0.90 -0.64
N GLY A 65 -17.08 -0.33 -0.10
CA GLY A 65 -18.28 -1.00 0.36
C GLY A 65 -19.24 -1.46 -0.74
N LEU A 66 -18.73 -1.82 -1.90
CA LEU A 66 -19.51 -2.32 -3.03
C LEU A 66 -19.93 -3.77 -2.75
N ARG A 67 -21.23 -4.02 -2.62
CA ARG A 67 -21.78 -5.27 -2.06
C ARG A 67 -22.43 -6.18 -3.09
N ASN A 68 -22.61 -5.71 -4.31
CA ASN A 68 -23.29 -6.43 -5.38
C ASN A 68 -22.87 -5.89 -6.75
N ALA A 69 -23.30 -6.57 -7.81
CA ALA A 69 -22.99 -6.22 -9.20
C ALA A 69 -23.43 -4.80 -9.59
N ASP A 70 -24.61 -4.35 -9.13
CA ASP A 70 -25.14 -3.02 -9.44
C ASP A 70 -24.27 -1.91 -8.81
N ASP A 71 -23.83 -2.11 -7.55
CA ASP A 71 -22.94 -1.17 -6.89
C ASP A 71 -21.60 -1.07 -7.64
N VAL A 72 -21.03 -2.22 -8.07
CA VAL A 72 -19.76 -2.27 -8.80
C VAL A 72 -19.89 -1.62 -10.17
N THR A 73 -20.96 -1.89 -10.91
CA THR A 73 -21.21 -1.28 -12.21
C THR A 73 -21.25 0.23 -12.10
N ARG A 74 -22.13 0.75 -11.24
CA ARG A 74 -22.28 2.20 -11.03
C ARG A 74 -20.97 2.85 -10.57
N ALA A 75 -20.29 2.26 -9.59
CA ALA A 75 -19.02 2.78 -9.08
C ALA A 75 -17.93 2.82 -10.16
N SER A 76 -17.83 1.78 -10.98
CA SER A 76 -16.85 1.71 -12.06
C SER A 76 -17.15 2.72 -13.17
N GLU A 77 -18.42 2.90 -13.56
CA GLU A 77 -18.85 3.93 -14.52
C GLU A 77 -18.53 5.33 -14.01
N GLU A 78 -18.82 5.62 -12.72
CA GLU A 78 -18.48 6.91 -12.10
C GLU A 78 -16.98 7.15 -12.07
N LEU A 79 -16.17 6.13 -11.78
CA LEU A 79 -14.70 6.23 -11.76
C LEU A 79 -14.15 6.51 -13.15
N PHE A 80 -14.59 5.78 -14.18
CA PHE A 80 -14.17 6.05 -15.56
C PHE A 80 -14.61 7.45 -16.03
N ALA A 81 -15.83 7.89 -15.67
CA ALA A 81 -16.32 9.22 -16.01
C ALA A 81 -15.59 10.36 -15.26
N ALA A 82 -15.00 10.08 -14.10
CA ALA A 82 -14.23 11.05 -13.33
C ALA A 82 -12.79 11.23 -13.84
N ALA A 83 -12.32 10.36 -14.75
CA ALA A 83 -11.03 10.50 -15.39
C ALA A 83 -10.97 11.75 -16.27
N THR A 84 -9.82 12.40 -16.30
CA THR A 84 -9.55 13.58 -17.11
C THR A 84 -8.43 13.30 -18.11
N ASP A 85 -8.28 14.11 -19.14
CA ASP A 85 -7.20 13.97 -20.13
C ASP A 85 -5.80 14.01 -19.48
N ALA A 86 -5.67 14.67 -18.32
CA ALA A 86 -4.43 14.75 -17.58
C ALA A 86 -4.05 13.43 -16.89
N ASP A 87 -4.99 12.52 -16.66
CA ASP A 87 -4.76 11.23 -16.03
C ASP A 87 -4.16 10.19 -17.00
N GLY A 88 -4.20 10.45 -18.32
CA GLY A 88 -3.76 9.54 -19.34
C GLY A 88 -4.62 8.26 -19.40
N PRO A 89 -4.05 7.12 -19.85
CA PRO A 89 -4.76 5.85 -19.82
C PRO A 89 -5.09 5.43 -18.39
N VAL A 90 -6.36 5.07 -18.15
CA VAL A 90 -6.83 4.67 -16.83
C VAL A 90 -7.50 3.30 -16.86
N GLN A 91 -7.43 2.60 -15.76
CA GLN A 91 -8.10 1.33 -15.47
C GLN A 91 -8.81 1.44 -14.11
N VAL A 92 -9.70 0.53 -13.81
CA VAL A 92 -10.26 0.38 -12.47
C VAL A 92 -9.64 -0.85 -11.80
N LEU A 93 -9.11 -0.65 -10.60
CA LEU A 93 -8.58 -1.71 -9.76
C LEU A 93 -9.67 -2.16 -8.81
N ILE A 94 -10.01 -3.46 -8.84
CA ILE A 94 -10.96 -4.09 -7.94
C ILE A 94 -10.20 -4.94 -6.94
N ALA A 95 -10.49 -4.73 -5.65
CA ALA A 95 -9.88 -5.47 -4.55
C ALA A 95 -10.92 -5.86 -3.49
N PRO A 96 -10.71 -6.94 -2.71
CA PRO A 96 -11.54 -7.23 -1.55
C PRO A 96 -11.52 -6.05 -0.58
N MET A 97 -12.68 -5.73 0.00
CA MET A 97 -12.74 -4.74 1.06
C MET A 97 -12.32 -5.37 2.38
N VAL A 98 -11.26 -4.84 2.96
CA VAL A 98 -10.86 -5.17 4.33
C VAL A 98 -11.26 -4.04 5.29
N SER A 99 -11.52 -4.40 6.53
CA SER A 99 -11.83 -3.46 7.61
C SER A 99 -10.94 -3.81 8.79
N ALA A 100 -10.31 -2.80 9.35
CA ALA A 100 -9.48 -2.94 10.54
C ALA A 100 -9.66 -1.70 11.42
N SER A 101 -9.50 -1.89 12.72
CA SER A 101 -9.51 -0.79 13.70
C SER A 101 -8.11 -0.20 13.90
N ARG A 102 -7.08 -0.92 13.44
CA ARG A 102 -5.68 -0.54 13.60
C ARG A 102 -5.02 -0.41 12.24
N GLU A 103 -4.41 0.74 12.03
CA GLU A 103 -3.68 1.07 10.82
C GLU A 103 -2.26 1.49 11.21
N LEU A 104 -1.29 0.93 10.52
CA LEU A 104 0.11 1.32 10.57
C LEU A 104 0.49 1.93 9.22
N ILE A 105 1.64 2.57 9.19
CA ILE A 105 2.36 2.94 7.98
C ILE A 105 3.70 2.25 7.99
N ALA A 106 4.12 1.73 6.86
CA ALA A 106 5.46 1.18 6.69
C ALA A 106 6.01 1.62 5.34
N GLY A 107 7.28 2.01 5.32
CA GLY A 107 7.86 2.50 4.08
C GLY A 107 9.37 2.41 4.08
N ALA A 108 9.94 2.76 2.94
CA ALA A 108 11.38 2.92 2.80
C ALA A 108 11.66 4.15 1.94
N VAL A 109 12.72 4.87 2.25
CA VAL A 109 13.14 6.04 1.49
C VAL A 109 14.67 6.08 1.37
N ARG A 110 15.15 6.50 0.23
CA ARG A 110 16.56 6.77 0.00
C ARG A 110 16.87 8.20 0.40
N ASP A 111 17.27 8.36 1.65
CA ASP A 111 17.64 9.65 2.20
C ASP A 111 18.92 10.16 1.55
N PRO A 112 18.99 11.44 1.10
CA PRO A 112 20.19 11.99 0.44
C PRO A 112 21.43 12.01 1.34
N GLN A 113 21.25 12.08 2.65
CA GLN A 113 22.35 12.19 3.63
C GLN A 113 22.71 10.83 4.24
N PHE A 114 21.69 10.02 4.57
CA PHE A 114 21.87 8.78 5.33
C PHE A 114 21.81 7.52 4.46
N GLY A 115 21.38 7.64 3.21
CA GLY A 115 21.16 6.50 2.33
C GLY A 115 19.79 5.84 2.56
N PRO A 116 19.64 4.54 2.22
CA PRO A 116 18.36 3.87 2.35
C PRO A 116 17.95 3.68 3.81
N THR A 117 16.72 4.03 4.11
CA THR A 117 16.08 3.91 5.43
C THR A 117 14.77 3.16 5.32
N VAL A 118 14.34 2.55 6.43
CA VAL A 118 13.03 1.93 6.60
C VAL A 118 12.32 2.63 7.75
N LEU A 119 11.01 2.87 7.59
CA LEU A 119 10.15 3.45 8.61
C LEU A 119 8.99 2.51 8.97
N LEU A 120 8.56 2.59 10.21
CA LEU A 120 7.33 2.01 10.74
C LEU A 120 6.67 3.04 11.64
N GLY A 121 5.37 3.25 11.50
CA GLY A 121 4.64 4.21 12.31
C GLY A 121 3.16 3.90 12.46
N VAL A 122 2.50 4.67 13.30
CA VAL A 122 1.04 4.66 13.42
C VAL A 122 0.42 5.30 12.20
N GLY A 123 -0.57 4.64 11.61
CA GLY A 123 -1.32 5.11 10.44
C GLY A 123 -2.72 5.64 10.79
N GLY A 124 -3.52 5.84 9.73
CA GLY A 124 -4.89 6.29 9.85
C GLY A 124 -5.05 7.74 10.34
N ILE A 125 -6.26 8.08 10.72
CA ILE A 125 -6.63 9.45 11.14
C ILE A 125 -5.91 9.95 12.40
N LEU A 126 -5.28 9.05 13.15
CA LEU A 126 -4.53 9.39 14.36
C LEU A 126 -3.04 9.61 14.11
N ALA A 127 -2.55 9.35 12.92
CA ALA A 127 -1.12 9.43 12.57
C ALA A 127 -0.52 10.79 12.92
N GLU A 128 -1.17 11.88 12.52
CA GLU A 128 -0.70 13.25 12.78
C GLU A 128 -0.74 13.62 14.28
N ALA A 129 -1.72 13.09 15.01
CA ALA A 129 -1.89 13.38 16.44
C ALA A 129 -0.89 12.62 17.32
N ILE A 130 -0.55 11.38 16.94
CA ILE A 130 0.30 10.50 17.73
C ILE A 130 1.77 10.68 17.36
N SER A 131 2.07 10.91 16.08
CA SER A 131 3.43 11.11 15.53
C SER A 131 4.44 10.06 15.99
N ASP A 132 3.99 8.79 16.13
CA ASP A 132 4.82 7.67 16.56
C ASP A 132 5.40 6.97 15.35
N VAL A 133 6.64 7.30 15.03
CA VAL A 133 7.38 6.77 13.87
C VAL A 133 8.78 6.36 14.32
N VAL A 134 9.18 5.16 13.92
CA VAL A 134 10.52 4.62 14.12
C VAL A 134 11.21 4.49 12.77
N VAL A 135 12.46 4.94 12.67
CA VAL A 135 13.27 4.86 11.45
C VAL A 135 14.59 4.16 11.75
N ARG A 136 15.05 3.32 10.81
CA ARG A 136 16.36 2.65 10.84
C ARG A 136 17.02 2.69 9.46
N LEU A 137 18.35 2.64 9.45
CA LEU A 137 19.11 2.52 8.20
C LEU A 137 18.94 1.10 7.63
N ALA A 138 18.79 0.99 6.32
CA ALA A 138 18.83 -0.29 5.61
C ALA A 138 20.29 -0.59 5.14
N PRO A 139 20.68 -1.87 4.99
CA PRO A 139 19.86 -3.07 5.15
C PRO A 139 19.58 -3.43 6.61
N LEU A 140 18.35 -3.89 6.90
CA LEU A 140 17.97 -4.38 8.22
C LEU A 140 18.35 -5.86 8.37
N ALA A 141 18.85 -6.23 9.55
CA ALA A 141 18.79 -7.59 10.06
C ALA A 141 17.46 -7.84 10.78
N GLU A 142 17.13 -9.10 11.04
CA GLU A 142 15.89 -9.46 11.75
C GLU A 142 15.79 -8.79 13.12
N ILE A 143 16.90 -8.73 13.85
CA ILE A 143 16.96 -8.07 15.16
C ILE A 143 16.65 -6.57 15.07
N ASP A 144 17.12 -5.89 14.01
CA ASP A 144 16.85 -4.47 13.81
C ASP A 144 15.36 -4.22 13.57
N ALA A 145 14.72 -5.09 12.77
CA ALA A 145 13.29 -4.99 12.49
C ALA A 145 12.44 -5.27 13.75
N LEU A 146 12.82 -6.23 14.56
CA LEU A 146 12.17 -6.50 15.86
C LEU A 146 12.34 -5.33 16.83
N GLU A 147 13.55 -4.76 16.93
CA GLU A 147 13.80 -3.57 17.73
C GLU A 147 13.00 -2.35 17.25
N MET A 148 12.79 -2.19 15.95
CA MET A 148 11.91 -1.14 15.42
C MET A 148 10.48 -1.29 15.96
N ILE A 149 9.94 -2.51 15.92
CA ILE A 149 8.59 -2.82 16.42
C ILE A 149 8.50 -2.56 17.92
N GLU A 150 9.52 -2.94 18.70
CA GLU A 150 9.59 -2.73 20.13
C GLU A 150 9.79 -1.25 20.53
N SER A 151 10.44 -0.47 19.66
CA SER A 151 10.73 0.94 19.90
C SER A 151 9.53 1.87 19.65
N MET A 152 8.45 1.37 19.04
CA MET A 152 7.22 2.17 18.92
C MET A 152 6.69 2.52 20.31
N SER A 153 6.33 3.77 20.51
CA SER A 153 5.75 4.25 21.78
C SER A 153 4.33 3.72 21.99
N SER A 154 3.61 3.49 20.90
CA SER A 154 2.21 3.03 20.87
C SER A 154 2.08 1.51 20.96
N GLN A 155 2.81 0.84 21.86
CA GLN A 155 2.77 -0.63 22.03
C GLN A 155 1.37 -1.18 22.29
N ALA A 156 0.47 -0.38 22.84
CA ALA A 156 -0.92 -0.76 23.04
C ALA A 156 -1.65 -1.09 21.72
N LEU A 157 -1.27 -0.45 20.58
CA LEU A 157 -1.81 -0.75 19.27
C LEU A 157 -1.32 -2.09 18.71
N LEU A 158 -0.18 -2.58 19.19
CA LEU A 158 0.40 -3.86 18.78
C LEU A 158 -0.06 -5.03 19.66
N SER A 159 -0.66 -4.74 20.81
CA SER A 159 -1.16 -5.72 21.78
C SER A 159 -2.60 -6.16 21.44
N GLU A 160 -3.11 -7.14 22.14
CA GLU A 160 -4.53 -7.49 22.11
C GLU A 160 -5.38 -6.28 22.53
N PHE A 161 -6.36 -5.91 21.70
CA PHE A 161 -7.15 -4.71 21.91
C PHE A 161 -8.59 -4.89 21.43
N ARG A 162 -9.55 -4.61 22.32
CA ARG A 162 -11.00 -4.67 22.01
C ARG A 162 -11.47 -5.98 21.35
N GLY A 163 -10.88 -7.11 21.77
CA GLY A 163 -11.22 -8.42 21.23
C GLY A 163 -10.52 -8.77 19.91
N GLU A 164 -9.69 -7.89 19.37
CA GLU A 164 -8.80 -8.20 18.27
C GLU A 164 -7.48 -8.77 18.79
N PRO A 165 -6.92 -9.81 18.12
CA PRO A 165 -5.67 -10.43 18.55
C PRO A 165 -4.50 -9.44 18.47
N ALA A 166 -3.43 -9.70 19.22
CA ALA A 166 -2.18 -8.97 19.10
C ALA A 166 -1.66 -9.03 17.65
N VAL A 167 -0.90 -8.01 17.26
CA VAL A 167 -0.23 -7.98 15.96
C VAL A 167 0.79 -9.10 15.87
N ASP A 168 0.75 -9.86 14.78
CA ASP A 168 1.77 -10.85 14.42
C ASP A 168 3.09 -10.12 14.13
N ARG A 169 3.95 -10.05 15.17
CA ARG A 169 5.23 -9.34 15.11
C ARG A 169 6.19 -9.96 14.11
N GLU A 170 6.12 -11.27 13.89
CA GLU A 170 6.95 -11.94 12.88
C GLU A 170 6.50 -11.57 11.47
N ALA A 171 5.18 -11.50 11.22
CA ALA A 171 4.66 -11.02 9.95
C ALA A 171 5.02 -9.55 9.70
N LEU A 172 4.93 -8.69 10.71
CA LEU A 172 5.32 -7.29 10.61
C LEU A 172 6.83 -7.13 10.39
N CYS A 173 7.64 -7.95 11.07
CA CYS A 173 9.09 -8.02 10.84
C CYS A 173 9.42 -8.38 9.38
N ARG A 174 8.73 -9.39 8.80
CA ARG A 174 8.89 -9.75 7.38
C ARG A 174 8.58 -8.58 6.44
N VAL A 175 7.56 -7.78 6.74
CA VAL A 175 7.24 -6.56 5.95
C VAL A 175 8.42 -5.58 5.97
N LEU A 176 8.99 -5.30 7.14
CA LEU A 176 10.13 -4.37 7.28
C LEU A 176 11.37 -4.88 6.56
N LEU A 177 11.66 -6.19 6.66
CA LEU A 177 12.78 -6.82 5.94
C LEU A 177 12.57 -6.79 4.43
N ALA A 178 11.33 -7.00 3.95
CA ALA A 178 10.99 -6.91 2.54
C ALA A 178 11.21 -5.49 1.98
N LEU A 179 10.75 -4.46 2.71
CA LEU A 179 10.99 -3.05 2.37
C LEU A 179 12.49 -2.73 2.33
N SER A 180 13.23 -3.18 3.36
CA SER A 180 14.68 -3.04 3.42
C SER A 180 15.38 -3.72 2.23
N GLY A 181 14.94 -4.92 1.88
CA GLY A 181 15.44 -5.66 0.72
C GLY A 181 15.14 -4.94 -0.60
N ALA A 182 13.93 -4.39 -0.76
CA ALA A 182 13.52 -3.68 -1.96
C ALA A 182 14.35 -2.42 -2.18
N ILE A 183 14.46 -1.54 -1.17
CA ILE A 183 15.17 -0.27 -1.30
C ILE A 183 16.69 -0.45 -1.46
N THR A 184 17.27 -1.55 -0.93
CA THR A 184 18.71 -1.80 -1.03
C THR A 184 19.12 -2.50 -2.31
N LYS A 185 18.30 -3.44 -2.83
CA LYS A 185 18.61 -4.22 -4.03
C LYS A 185 18.29 -3.47 -5.34
N SER A 186 17.38 -2.51 -5.32
CA SER A 186 17.04 -1.71 -6.49
C SER A 186 17.47 -0.26 -6.30
N GLU A 187 18.54 0.14 -7.01
CA GLU A 187 19.03 1.52 -6.97
C GLU A 187 18.01 2.52 -7.55
N SER A 188 17.14 2.07 -8.46
CA SER A 188 16.12 2.92 -9.08
C SER A 188 14.97 3.28 -8.11
N ILE A 189 14.74 2.51 -7.05
CA ILE A 189 13.71 2.82 -6.07
C ILE A 189 14.20 3.98 -5.19
N VAL A 190 13.44 5.07 -5.20
CA VAL A 190 13.66 6.27 -4.37
C VAL A 190 12.86 6.19 -3.09
N SER A 191 11.58 5.83 -3.18
CA SER A 191 10.71 5.64 -2.02
C SER A 191 9.69 4.53 -2.23
N ILE A 192 9.26 3.93 -1.12
CA ILE A 192 8.16 2.96 -1.04
C ILE A 192 7.28 3.40 0.12
N ASP A 193 5.98 3.56 -0.11
CA ASP A 193 4.98 3.86 0.93
C ASP A 193 3.88 2.78 0.91
N LEU A 194 3.71 2.09 2.03
CA LEU A 194 2.60 1.19 2.30
C LEU A 194 1.67 1.89 3.30
N ASN A 195 0.65 2.55 2.79
CA ASN A 195 -0.23 3.42 3.58
C ASN A 195 -1.68 3.36 3.07
N PRO A 196 -2.59 2.71 3.81
CA PRO A 196 -2.37 2.11 5.12
C PRO A 196 -1.86 0.65 5.05
N LEU A 197 -1.12 0.25 6.07
CA LEU A 197 -0.84 -1.14 6.42
C LEU A 197 -1.86 -1.54 7.49
N MET A 198 -2.94 -2.19 7.09
CA MET A 198 -4.06 -2.55 7.96
C MET A 198 -3.76 -3.82 8.75
N ILE A 199 -4.17 -3.85 10.02
CA ILE A 199 -4.04 -5.04 10.87
C ILE A 199 -5.37 -5.78 10.90
N VAL A 200 -5.46 -6.89 10.17
CA VAL A 200 -6.66 -7.73 10.05
C VAL A 200 -6.40 -9.06 10.75
N ASP A 201 -7.18 -9.39 11.76
CA ASP A 201 -6.99 -10.61 12.58
C ASP A 201 -5.54 -10.77 13.06
N GLY A 202 -4.92 -9.66 13.47
CA GLY A 202 -3.53 -9.60 13.91
C GLY A 202 -2.49 -9.55 12.79
N ARG A 203 -2.85 -9.73 11.53
CA ARG A 203 -1.90 -9.79 10.40
C ARG A 203 -1.84 -8.46 9.66
N PRO A 204 -0.63 -7.97 9.31
CA PRO A 204 -0.48 -6.81 8.47
C PRO A 204 -0.89 -7.12 7.02
N ILE A 205 -1.70 -6.25 6.43
CA ILE A 205 -2.13 -6.30 5.02
C ILE A 205 -1.92 -4.91 4.41
N ALA A 206 -1.13 -4.83 3.36
CA ALA A 206 -0.94 -3.59 2.61
C ALA A 206 -2.07 -3.44 1.58
N VAL A 207 -2.95 -2.46 1.81
CA VAL A 207 -4.10 -2.21 0.93
C VAL A 207 -3.82 -1.17 -0.15
N ASP A 208 -2.75 -0.39 0.02
CA ASP A 208 -2.23 0.53 -0.99
C ASP A 208 -0.70 0.48 -0.99
N ALA A 209 -0.11 0.78 -2.13
CA ALA A 209 1.33 0.93 -2.27
C ALA A 209 1.65 2.02 -3.28
N LEU A 210 2.60 2.88 -2.92
CA LEU A 210 3.14 3.89 -3.80
C LEU A 210 4.66 3.73 -3.86
N VAL A 211 5.20 3.68 -5.08
CA VAL A 211 6.64 3.63 -5.30
C VAL A 211 7.06 4.80 -6.19
N GLU A 212 8.10 5.49 -5.76
CA GLU A 212 8.79 6.46 -6.60
C GLU A 212 10.09 5.87 -7.13
N VAL A 213 10.35 6.05 -8.41
CA VAL A 213 11.55 5.55 -9.08
C VAL A 213 12.33 6.68 -9.76
N ASP A 214 13.64 6.52 -9.87
CA ASP A 214 14.47 7.38 -10.71
C ASP A 214 14.55 6.80 -12.12
N GLU A 215 13.95 7.48 -13.08
CA GLU A 215 13.88 7.08 -14.49
C GLU A 215 15.27 6.93 -15.14
N LEU A 216 16.27 7.65 -14.66
CA LEU A 216 17.62 7.58 -15.23
C LEU A 216 18.30 6.25 -14.92
N LEU A 217 18.01 5.69 -13.75
CA LEU A 217 18.56 4.40 -13.31
C LEU A 217 17.74 3.23 -13.87
N GLU A 218 16.43 3.41 -14.07
CA GLU A 218 15.57 2.37 -14.64
C GLU A 218 15.91 2.04 -16.10
N LYS A 219 16.29 3.03 -16.90
CA LYS A 219 16.67 2.86 -18.32
C LYS A 219 18.04 2.21 -18.53
N GLY A 220 18.83 2.06 -17.48
CA GLY A 220 20.17 1.44 -17.50
C GLY A 220 20.17 -0.08 -17.32
N ILE A 221 19.00 -0.69 -17.03
CA ILE A 221 18.85 -2.14 -16.70
C ILE A 221 18.26 -2.95 -17.88
N ARG A 222 18.16 -2.37 -19.09
CA ARG A 222 17.69 -3.06 -20.30
C ARG A 222 18.85 -3.53 -21.15
#